data_0ca9a44abc557ab4f66cac1d213160e6
#
_entry.id   0ca9a44abc557ab4f66cac1d213160e6
#
_cell.length_a   1.000
_cell.length_b   1.000
_cell.length_c   1.000
_cell.angle_alpha   90.00
_cell.angle_beta   90.00
_cell.angle_gamma   90.00
#
_symmetry.space_group_name_H-M   'P 1'
#
loop_
_entity.id
_entity.type
_entity.pdbx_description
1 polymer ?
#
loop_
_entity_poly.entity_id
_entity_poly.type
_entity_poly.pdbx_seq_one_letter_code
_entity_poly.pdbx_strand_id
1 'polypeptide(L)'
;MRYSLNYLRNDYLPNFALKFNLTNATLSAFGLLVAIALPALTPAKADVSQTERPNFLVILADDLGWADLGVMGSQIRTPNLDALAARGMLMSNFYVAPTCAPTRAMLLTGLSSHEAGLGTQHQQQAESQKGAIAYGGQLHDGVVTLSEALGDSGYQTMISGKWHIGHDDTQAPHRRGFQRSFILREGGASHFEDMLEINPVEL
;
A
#
# COMPACT_ATOMS: atom_id res chain seq x y z
N MET A 1 16.32 -8.90 15.36
CA MET A 1 16.10 -7.65 16.11
C MET A 1 14.60 -7.39 16.18
N ARG A 2 14.01 -7.46 17.36
CA ARG A 2 12.58 -7.20 17.56
C ARG A 2 12.37 -5.70 17.62
N TYR A 3 11.68 -5.11 16.68
CA TYR A 3 11.22 -3.73 16.80
C TYR A 3 9.92 -3.71 17.60
N SER A 4 9.99 -3.09 18.78
CA SER A 4 8.86 -2.83 19.66
C SER A 4 8.00 -1.72 19.07
N LEU A 5 6.74 -2.04 18.77
CA LEU A 5 5.68 -1.08 18.44
C LEU A 5 5.28 -0.31 19.71
N ASN A 6 6.00 0.77 20.03
CA ASN A 6 5.63 1.73 21.08
C ASN A 6 5.54 3.14 20.49
N TYR A 7 4.61 3.34 19.60
CA TYR A 7 4.22 4.70 19.22
C TYR A 7 2.73 4.73 18.83
N LEU A 8 1.87 4.93 19.82
CA LEU A 8 0.57 5.61 19.77
C LEU A 8 -0.05 5.51 21.17
N ARG A 9 0.44 6.34 22.09
CA ARG A 9 -0.27 6.62 23.32
C ARG A 9 -1.08 7.89 23.09
N ASN A 10 -2.36 7.70 22.86
CA ASN A 10 -3.36 8.75 22.71
C ASN A 10 -3.62 9.39 24.09
N ASP A 11 -3.08 10.57 24.33
CA ASP A 11 -3.33 11.38 25.54
C ASP A 11 -4.51 12.35 25.34
N TYR A 12 -5.65 11.86 24.87
CA TYR A 12 -6.87 12.67 24.84
C TYR A 12 -8.11 11.81 25.13
N LEU A 13 -8.31 11.43 26.40
CA LEU A 13 -9.63 11.11 26.92
C LEU A 13 -9.75 11.65 28.34
N PRO A 14 -10.72 12.54 28.65
CA PRO A 14 -10.97 12.98 30.01
C PRO A 14 -11.60 11.87 30.84
N ASN A 15 -11.04 11.67 32.03
CA ASN A 15 -11.56 10.77 33.06
C ASN A 15 -12.98 11.15 33.48
N PHE A 16 -13.98 10.37 33.08
CA PHE A 16 -15.30 10.37 33.73
C PHE A 16 -15.34 9.20 34.72
N ALA A 17 -14.96 9.47 35.96
CA ALA A 17 -15.18 8.56 37.06
C ALA A 17 -16.59 8.82 37.64
N LEU A 18 -17.56 7.99 37.30
CA LEU A 18 -18.84 7.91 37.98
C LEU A 18 -18.66 7.14 39.31
N LYS A 19 -18.61 7.88 40.41
CA LYS A 19 -18.68 7.29 41.75
C LYS A 19 -20.14 6.92 42.05
N PHE A 20 -20.46 5.63 42.07
CA PHE A 20 -21.68 5.13 42.64
C PHE A 20 -21.51 4.96 44.17
N ASN A 21 -22.27 5.74 44.95
CA ASN A 21 -22.34 5.64 46.39
C ASN A 21 -23.46 4.63 46.71
N LEU A 22 -23.09 3.46 47.23
CA LEU A 22 -24.04 2.48 47.78
C LEU A 22 -24.27 2.80 49.26
N THR A 23 -25.34 3.45 49.56
CA THR A 23 -25.87 3.50 50.94
C THR A 23 -26.98 2.46 51.12
N ASN A 24 -26.86 1.75 52.25
CA ASN A 24 -27.69 0.68 52.74
C ASN A 24 -29.18 1.00 52.73
N ALA A 25 -30.00 0.06 52.26
CA ALA A 25 -31.40 -0.06 52.68
C ALA A 25 -31.79 -1.54 52.72
N THR A 26 -31.95 -1.97 53.95
CA THR A 26 -32.75 -3.01 54.61
C THR A 26 -33.54 -4.00 53.76
N LEU A 27 -33.36 -5.28 54.19
CA LEU A 27 -34.16 -6.46 53.87
C LEU A 27 -35.67 -6.23 54.03
N SER A 28 -36.43 -6.71 53.07
CA SER A 28 -37.75 -7.23 53.32
C SER A 28 -38.02 -8.43 52.41
N ALA A 29 -38.32 -9.55 53.08
CA ALA A 29 -38.61 -10.83 52.46
C ALA A 29 -40.04 -10.81 51.87
N PHE A 30 -40.15 -11.11 50.58
CA PHE A 30 -41.33 -11.75 50.01
C PHE A 30 -40.90 -12.62 48.82
N GLY A 31 -41.01 -13.92 49.05
CA GLY A 31 -40.74 -14.91 48.02
C GLY A 31 -41.83 -14.94 46.96
N LEU A 32 -41.44 -14.77 45.75
CA LEU A 32 -42.19 -15.24 44.60
C LEU A 32 -41.22 -15.85 43.57
N LEU A 33 -41.23 -17.18 43.54
CA LEU A 33 -40.53 -17.98 42.57
C LEU A 33 -41.16 -17.72 41.18
N VAL A 34 -40.60 -16.80 40.42
CA VAL A 34 -40.85 -16.73 38.97
C VAL A 34 -39.58 -17.25 38.30
N ALA A 35 -39.60 -18.53 37.95
CA ALA A 35 -38.63 -19.13 37.05
C ALA A 35 -38.85 -18.55 35.66
N ILE A 36 -38.27 -17.41 35.37
CA ILE A 36 -38.16 -16.89 34.03
C ILE A 36 -37.06 -17.70 33.37
N ALA A 37 -37.43 -18.61 32.46
CA ALA A 37 -36.50 -19.24 31.54
C ALA A 37 -35.88 -18.13 30.71
N LEU A 38 -34.71 -17.63 31.07
CA LEU A 38 -33.88 -16.86 30.19
C LEU A 38 -33.41 -17.83 29.10
N PRO A 39 -33.76 -17.60 27.82
CA PRO A 39 -33.05 -18.29 26.78
C PRO A 39 -31.58 -17.93 26.90
N ALA A 40 -30.73 -18.94 27.07
CA ALA A 40 -29.31 -18.76 27.06
C ALA A 40 -28.97 -18.05 25.71
N LEU A 41 -28.70 -16.76 25.78
CA LEU A 41 -28.04 -16.03 24.68
C LEU A 41 -26.65 -16.62 24.57
N THR A 42 -26.55 -17.74 23.87
CA THR A 42 -25.26 -18.15 23.30
C THR A 42 -24.82 -16.98 22.46
N PRO A 43 -23.62 -16.39 22.71
CA PRO A 43 -23.09 -15.41 21.79
C PRO A 43 -23.05 -16.12 20.42
N ALA A 44 -23.86 -15.62 19.48
CA ALA A 44 -23.72 -16.02 18.10
C ALA A 44 -22.24 -15.73 17.80
N LYS A 45 -21.42 -16.79 17.66
CA LYS A 45 -20.16 -16.67 16.97
C LYS A 45 -20.54 -16.08 15.61
N ALA A 46 -20.31 -14.80 15.45
CA ALA A 46 -20.27 -14.23 14.13
C ALA A 46 -19.25 -15.10 13.39
N ASP A 47 -19.76 -15.97 12.55
CA ASP A 47 -18.95 -16.63 11.56
C ASP A 47 -18.37 -15.48 10.74
N VAL A 48 -17.14 -15.08 11.07
CA VAL A 48 -16.37 -14.16 10.25
C VAL A 48 -16.13 -15.01 9.01
N SER A 49 -17.11 -14.99 8.12
CA SER A 49 -16.95 -15.41 6.75
C SER A 49 -15.56 -14.92 6.37
N GLN A 50 -14.66 -15.85 6.05
CA GLN A 50 -13.36 -15.48 5.53
C GLN A 50 -13.67 -14.70 4.27
N THR A 51 -13.71 -13.37 4.39
CA THR A 51 -13.85 -12.49 3.25
C THR A 51 -12.67 -12.84 2.37
N GLU A 52 -12.95 -13.45 1.24
CA GLU A 52 -11.93 -13.79 0.26
C GLU A 52 -11.12 -12.52 0.03
N ARG A 53 -9.82 -12.59 0.30
CA ARG A 53 -8.94 -11.44 0.14
C ARG A 53 -8.85 -11.14 -1.35
N PRO A 54 -9.17 -9.91 -1.80
CA PRO A 54 -9.11 -9.59 -3.22
C PRO A 54 -7.66 -9.63 -3.73
N ASN A 55 -7.48 -10.03 -4.97
CA ASN A 55 -6.22 -9.84 -5.67
C ASN A 55 -6.13 -8.41 -6.20
N PHE A 56 -4.90 -7.88 -6.23
CA PHE A 56 -4.61 -6.55 -6.77
C PHE A 56 -3.73 -6.68 -8.01
N LEU A 57 -4.20 -6.14 -9.12
CA LEU A 57 -3.41 -5.96 -10.34
C LEU A 57 -3.23 -4.47 -10.60
N VAL A 58 -2.01 -3.97 -10.47
CA VAL A 58 -1.66 -2.59 -10.79
C VAL A 58 -0.98 -2.56 -12.16
N ILE A 59 -1.55 -1.82 -13.08
CA ILE A 59 -0.99 -1.60 -14.42
C ILE A 59 -0.55 -0.14 -14.49
N LEU A 60 0.76 0.08 -14.54
CA LEU A 60 1.35 1.41 -14.62
C LEU A 60 1.92 1.62 -16.02
N ALA A 61 1.27 2.47 -16.79
CA ALA A 61 1.78 2.86 -18.10
C ALA A 61 2.96 3.82 -17.96
N ASP A 62 3.95 3.70 -18.85
CA ASP A 62 5.11 4.57 -18.90
C ASP A 62 4.90 5.61 -20.00
N ASP A 63 5.08 6.89 -19.68
CA ASP A 63 4.93 8.03 -20.57
C ASP A 63 3.56 8.12 -21.31
N LEU A 64 2.49 7.65 -20.68
CA LEU A 64 1.13 7.75 -21.22
C LEU A 64 0.55 9.14 -20.94
N GLY A 65 0.14 9.83 -22.00
CA GLY A 65 -0.54 11.12 -21.91
C GLY A 65 -2.01 10.97 -21.59
N TRP A 66 -2.61 12.04 -21.04
CA TRP A 66 -4.05 12.10 -20.74
C TRP A 66 -4.93 11.74 -21.95
N ALA A 67 -4.56 12.23 -23.14
CA ALA A 67 -5.33 12.08 -24.35
C ALA A 67 -4.98 10.82 -25.17
N ASP A 68 -4.22 9.89 -24.61
CA ASP A 68 -3.79 8.69 -25.34
C ASP A 68 -4.77 7.51 -25.21
N LEU A 69 -5.76 7.61 -24.34
CA LEU A 69 -6.80 6.61 -24.16
C LEU A 69 -8.07 6.95 -24.95
N GLY A 70 -8.69 5.94 -25.57
CA GLY A 70 -9.96 6.10 -26.32
C GLY A 70 -11.06 6.71 -25.47
N VAL A 71 -11.20 6.30 -24.20
CA VAL A 71 -12.17 6.86 -23.24
C VAL A 71 -11.98 8.37 -23.00
N MET A 72 -10.78 8.89 -23.25
CA MET A 72 -10.46 10.33 -23.16
C MET A 72 -10.57 11.06 -24.50
N GLY A 73 -11.05 10.40 -25.56
CA GLY A 73 -11.22 10.99 -26.89
C GLY A 73 -10.04 10.79 -27.84
N SER A 74 -9.09 9.90 -27.50
CA SER A 74 -7.97 9.57 -28.39
C SER A 74 -8.44 8.93 -29.68
N GLN A 75 -7.66 9.15 -30.76
CA GLN A 75 -7.77 8.36 -31.99
C GLN A 75 -7.10 6.99 -31.86
N ILE A 76 -6.29 6.79 -30.83
CA ILE A 76 -5.67 5.50 -30.52
C ILE A 76 -6.75 4.58 -29.96
N ARG A 77 -6.83 3.38 -30.54
CA ARG A 77 -7.83 2.38 -30.12
C ARG A 77 -7.36 1.66 -28.86
N THR A 78 -8.08 1.84 -27.74
CA THR A 78 -7.78 1.19 -26.46
C THR A 78 -9.00 0.43 -25.91
N PRO A 79 -9.58 -0.52 -26.69
CA PRO A 79 -10.91 -1.08 -26.39
C PRO A 79 -10.99 -1.79 -25.04
N ASN A 80 -9.93 -2.43 -24.59
CA ASN A 80 -9.90 -3.13 -23.31
C ASN A 80 -9.83 -2.15 -22.12
N LEU A 81 -9.04 -1.08 -22.24
CA LEU A 81 -8.96 -0.02 -21.23
C LEU A 81 -10.28 0.79 -21.18
N ASP A 82 -10.86 1.07 -22.34
CA ASP A 82 -12.16 1.75 -22.44
C ASP A 82 -13.25 0.91 -21.76
N ALA A 83 -13.27 -0.42 -22.00
CA ALA A 83 -14.19 -1.32 -21.34
C ALA A 83 -13.96 -1.45 -19.83
N LEU A 84 -12.71 -1.34 -19.38
CA LEU A 84 -12.39 -1.29 -17.95
C LEU A 84 -12.91 0.00 -17.34
N ALA A 85 -12.68 1.14 -17.96
CA ALA A 85 -13.17 2.44 -17.52
C ALA A 85 -14.70 2.49 -17.43
N ALA A 86 -15.39 1.88 -18.42
CA ALA A 86 -16.86 1.82 -18.44
C ALA A 86 -17.47 0.99 -17.29
N ARG A 87 -16.73 0.05 -16.71
CA ARG A 87 -17.18 -0.82 -15.61
C ARG A 87 -16.60 -0.43 -14.26
N GLY A 88 -15.60 0.43 -14.26
CA GLY A 88 -14.86 0.86 -13.08
C GLY A 88 -15.09 2.31 -12.74
N MET A 89 -14.10 2.88 -12.09
CA MET A 89 -14.07 4.31 -11.75
C MET A 89 -13.01 5.01 -12.58
N LEU A 90 -13.39 6.07 -13.28
CA LEU A 90 -12.48 6.97 -13.97
C LEU A 90 -12.18 8.17 -13.07
N MET A 91 -10.91 8.34 -12.69
CA MET A 91 -10.46 9.45 -11.85
C MET A 91 -10.03 10.62 -12.74
N SER A 92 -10.82 11.70 -12.77
CA SER A 92 -10.53 12.89 -13.58
C SER A 92 -9.42 13.78 -13.01
N ASN A 93 -9.15 13.68 -11.71
CA ASN A 93 -8.19 14.51 -10.98
C ASN A 93 -7.12 13.64 -10.29
N PHE A 94 -6.57 12.69 -11.02
CA PHE A 94 -5.46 11.87 -10.54
C PHE A 94 -4.16 12.41 -11.10
N TYR A 95 -3.26 12.82 -10.23
CA TYR A 95 -1.98 13.43 -10.59
C TYR A 95 -0.83 12.52 -10.18
N VAL A 96 0.23 12.54 -10.99
CA VAL A 96 1.49 11.85 -10.77
C VAL A 96 2.63 12.87 -10.68
N ALA A 97 3.83 12.44 -10.28
CA ALA A 97 5.00 13.28 -10.36
C ALA A 97 5.39 13.53 -11.83
N PRO A 98 6.13 14.61 -12.12
CA PRO A 98 6.52 14.96 -13.50
C PRO A 98 7.39 13.92 -14.21
N THR A 99 7.99 12.99 -13.46
CA THR A 99 8.89 11.96 -13.98
C THR A 99 8.61 10.59 -13.39
N CYS A 100 9.10 9.54 -14.05
CA CYS A 100 8.76 8.15 -13.77
C CYS A 100 9.26 7.65 -12.41
N ALA A 101 10.54 7.84 -12.06
CA ALA A 101 11.07 7.34 -10.78
C ALA A 101 10.38 7.95 -9.54
N PRO A 102 10.18 9.28 -9.46
CA PRO A 102 9.36 9.90 -8.43
C PRO A 102 7.94 9.35 -8.35
N THR A 103 7.26 9.18 -9.48
CA THR A 103 5.90 8.60 -9.52
C THR A 103 5.87 7.18 -8.97
N ARG A 104 6.85 6.34 -9.38
CA ARG A 104 6.96 4.95 -8.91
C ARG A 104 7.22 4.87 -7.41
N ALA A 105 8.07 5.74 -6.89
CA ALA A 105 8.32 5.86 -5.46
C ALA A 105 7.04 6.21 -4.69
N MET A 106 6.30 7.23 -5.15
CA MET A 106 5.02 7.62 -4.54
C MET A 106 4.00 6.48 -4.57
N LEU A 107 3.86 5.79 -5.70
CA LEU A 107 2.92 4.68 -5.86
C LEU A 107 3.25 3.52 -4.90
N LEU A 108 4.51 3.17 -4.78
CA LEU A 108 4.93 2.01 -3.98
C LEU A 108 5.06 2.30 -2.49
N THR A 109 5.15 3.56 -2.06
CA THR A 109 5.37 3.90 -0.65
C THR A 109 4.22 4.67 -0.01
N GLY A 110 3.35 5.29 -0.83
CA GLY A 110 2.32 6.21 -0.34
C GLY A 110 2.86 7.53 0.22
N LEU A 111 4.17 7.76 0.12
CA LEU A 111 4.85 8.98 0.57
C LEU A 111 5.04 9.95 -0.59
N SER A 112 5.38 11.21 -0.29
CA SER A 112 5.90 12.10 -1.34
C SER A 112 7.22 11.56 -1.89
N SER A 113 7.53 11.87 -3.14
CA SER A 113 8.76 11.41 -3.78
C SER A 113 10.02 11.85 -3.03
N HIS A 114 10.00 13.02 -2.40
CA HIS A 114 11.10 13.54 -1.59
C HIS A 114 11.28 12.77 -0.28
N GLU A 115 10.20 12.45 0.40
CA GLU A 115 10.24 11.61 1.61
C GLU A 115 10.67 10.18 1.29
N ALA A 116 10.31 9.68 0.12
CA ALA A 116 10.75 8.37 -0.35
C ALA A 116 12.21 8.32 -0.82
N GLY A 117 12.90 9.48 -0.94
CA GLY A 117 14.31 9.57 -1.40
C GLY A 117 14.49 9.76 -2.90
N LEU A 118 13.40 9.93 -3.64
CA LEU A 118 13.37 10.03 -5.10
C LEU A 118 12.69 11.33 -5.57
N GLY A 119 13.12 12.48 -5.01
CA GLY A 119 12.65 13.80 -5.42
C GLY A 119 12.97 14.14 -6.89
N THR A 120 13.93 13.43 -7.49
CA THR A 120 14.24 13.44 -8.93
C THR A 120 14.77 12.09 -9.36
N GLN A 121 14.95 11.89 -10.67
CA GLN A 121 15.67 10.73 -11.21
C GLN A 121 17.16 10.83 -10.87
N HIS A 122 17.80 9.69 -10.63
CA HIS A 122 19.22 9.64 -10.26
C HIS A 122 20.12 10.43 -11.21
N GLN A 123 19.91 10.29 -12.53
CA GLN A 123 20.73 10.93 -13.54
C GLN A 123 20.45 12.44 -13.71
N GLN A 124 19.38 12.95 -13.07
CA GLN A 124 18.94 14.35 -13.20
C GLN A 124 19.17 15.18 -11.95
N GLN A 125 19.95 14.67 -11.00
CA GLN A 125 20.28 15.41 -9.78
C GLN A 125 21.16 16.64 -10.11
N ALA A 126 20.74 17.80 -9.62
CA ALA A 126 21.61 18.98 -9.62
C ALA A 126 22.72 18.82 -8.55
N GLU A 127 23.85 19.52 -8.75
CA GLU A 127 24.97 19.49 -7.79
C GLU A 127 24.52 19.85 -6.34
N SER A 128 23.58 20.79 -6.20
CA SER A 128 23.03 21.21 -4.91
C SER A 128 22.13 20.16 -4.25
N GLN A 129 21.71 19.14 -4.97
CA GLN A 129 20.84 18.06 -4.48
C GLN A 129 21.65 16.83 -4.05
N LYS A 130 22.89 16.71 -4.49
CA LYS A 130 23.77 15.58 -4.19
C LYS A 130 23.99 15.44 -2.68
N GLY A 131 23.82 14.22 -2.18
CA GLY A 131 23.98 13.90 -0.76
C GLY A 131 22.79 14.27 0.14
N ALA A 132 21.74 14.91 -0.40
CA ALA A 132 20.51 15.13 0.34
C ALA A 132 19.62 13.88 0.27
N ILE A 133 19.07 13.46 1.43
CA ILE A 133 18.24 12.27 1.56
C ILE A 133 17.07 12.28 0.59
N ALA A 134 16.41 13.43 0.40
CA ALA A 134 15.29 13.61 -0.52
C ALA A 134 15.65 13.34 -2.00
N TYR A 135 16.92 13.29 -2.33
CA TYR A 135 17.43 13.14 -3.69
C TYR A 135 18.45 12.01 -3.78
N GLY A 136 18.31 10.97 -2.97
CA GLY A 136 19.22 9.82 -2.97
C GLY A 136 19.27 9.03 -4.29
N GLY A 137 18.29 9.23 -5.18
CA GLY A 137 18.19 8.55 -6.46
C GLY A 137 17.70 7.11 -6.36
N GLN A 138 17.36 6.68 -5.16
CA GLN A 138 16.80 5.37 -4.84
C GLN A 138 15.86 5.49 -3.64
N LEU A 139 15.08 4.45 -3.37
CA LEU A 139 14.21 4.44 -2.19
C LEU A 139 15.04 4.53 -0.91
N HIS A 140 14.59 5.35 0.01
CA HIS A 140 15.18 5.46 1.33
C HIS A 140 14.98 4.14 2.10
N ASP A 141 16.00 3.67 2.83
CA ASP A 141 15.95 2.39 3.55
C ASP A 141 14.88 2.33 4.65
N GLY A 142 14.51 3.47 5.19
CA GLY A 142 13.50 3.57 6.25
C GLY A 142 12.04 3.55 5.75
N VAL A 143 11.78 3.53 4.44
CA VAL A 143 10.41 3.53 3.93
C VAL A 143 9.94 2.10 3.66
N VAL A 144 8.67 1.84 3.99
CA VAL A 144 8.01 0.57 3.71
C VAL A 144 7.30 0.66 2.37
N THR A 145 7.45 -0.36 1.54
CA THR A 145 6.75 -0.44 0.25
C THR A 145 5.41 -1.17 0.37
N LEU A 146 4.52 -0.91 -0.59
CA LEU A 146 3.27 -1.64 -0.74
C LEU A 146 3.49 -3.16 -0.85
N SER A 147 4.56 -3.58 -1.55
CA SER A 147 4.93 -4.98 -1.69
C SER A 147 5.36 -5.61 -0.37
N GLU A 148 6.12 -4.90 0.47
CA GLU A 148 6.48 -5.34 1.82
C GLU A 148 5.23 -5.48 2.69
N ALA A 149 4.37 -4.47 2.73
CA ALA A 149 3.14 -4.47 3.52
C ALA A 149 2.16 -5.57 3.10
N LEU A 150 2.01 -5.82 1.80
CA LEU A 150 1.18 -6.90 1.28
C LEU A 150 1.80 -8.27 1.57
N GLY A 151 3.11 -8.42 1.42
CA GLY A 151 3.84 -9.64 1.76
C GLY A 151 3.67 -10.01 3.24
N ASP A 152 3.83 -9.08 4.15
CA ASP A 152 3.60 -9.25 5.59
C ASP A 152 2.14 -9.63 5.91
N SER A 153 1.21 -9.19 5.05
CA SER A 153 -0.19 -9.58 5.13
C SER A 153 -0.50 -10.94 4.48
N GLY A 154 0.50 -11.65 3.99
CA GLY A 154 0.38 -12.99 3.40
C GLY A 154 -0.01 -13.01 1.93
N TYR A 155 0.10 -11.91 1.20
CA TYR A 155 -0.04 -11.88 -0.25
C TYR A 155 1.21 -12.38 -0.96
N GLN A 156 1.04 -13.02 -2.10
CA GLN A 156 2.13 -13.24 -3.04
C GLN A 156 2.33 -11.98 -3.87
N THR A 157 3.55 -11.45 -3.87
CA THR A 157 3.90 -10.18 -4.51
C THR A 157 4.77 -10.42 -5.72
N MET A 158 4.38 -9.85 -6.85
CA MET A 158 5.08 -10.03 -8.13
C MET A 158 5.15 -8.70 -8.87
N ILE A 159 6.24 -8.50 -9.61
CA ILE A 159 6.41 -7.35 -10.49
C ILE A 159 6.95 -7.80 -11.84
N SER A 160 6.45 -7.20 -12.92
CA SER A 160 7.00 -7.33 -14.24
C SER A 160 7.07 -5.96 -14.94
N GLY A 161 8.14 -5.65 -15.63
CA GLY A 161 8.35 -4.41 -16.34
C GLY A 161 9.39 -3.50 -15.69
N LYS A 162 9.21 -2.19 -15.78
CA LYS A 162 10.18 -1.20 -15.32
C LYS A 162 10.22 -1.07 -13.80
N TRP A 163 11.43 -1.08 -13.21
CA TRP A 163 11.67 -0.81 -11.78
C TRP A 163 11.97 0.65 -11.51
N HIS A 164 13.13 1.14 -11.84
CA HIS A 164 13.59 2.53 -11.84
C HIS A 164 13.52 3.27 -10.49
N ILE A 165 13.59 2.57 -9.36
CA ILE A 165 13.60 3.16 -8.01
C ILE A 165 14.75 2.65 -7.14
N GLY A 166 15.77 2.13 -7.79
CA GLY A 166 17.03 1.68 -7.19
C GLY A 166 17.90 1.03 -8.25
N HIS A 167 19.22 1.26 -8.16
CA HIS A 167 20.18 0.92 -9.20
C HIS A 167 21.08 -0.27 -8.84
N ASP A 168 21.13 -0.64 -7.58
CA ASP A 168 21.97 -1.72 -7.08
C ASP A 168 21.14 -2.88 -6.49
N ASP A 169 21.81 -3.96 -6.13
CA ASP A 169 21.16 -5.16 -5.60
C ASP A 169 20.48 -4.95 -4.25
N THR A 170 20.92 -3.96 -3.48
CA THR A 170 20.32 -3.65 -2.17
C THR A 170 18.92 -3.05 -2.33
N GLN A 171 18.64 -2.46 -3.49
CA GLN A 171 17.37 -1.84 -3.86
C GLN A 171 16.59 -2.63 -4.92
N ALA A 172 17.03 -3.85 -5.22
CA ALA A 172 16.32 -4.71 -6.16
C ALA A 172 14.90 -5.08 -5.65
N PRO A 173 13.94 -5.41 -6.52
CA PRO A 173 12.57 -5.69 -6.12
C PRO A 173 12.42 -6.72 -5.00
N HIS A 174 13.25 -7.78 -4.99
CA HIS A 174 13.21 -8.81 -3.96
C HIS A 174 13.63 -8.31 -2.57
N ARG A 175 14.42 -7.23 -2.51
CA ARG A 175 14.78 -6.53 -1.26
C ARG A 175 13.69 -5.56 -0.81
N ARG A 176 12.75 -5.28 -1.71
CA ARG A 176 11.64 -4.35 -1.49
C ARG A 176 10.29 -5.07 -1.53
N GLY A 177 10.26 -6.34 -1.08
CA GLY A 177 9.05 -7.09 -0.81
C GLY A 177 8.42 -7.83 -1.98
N PHE A 178 9.02 -7.85 -3.18
CA PHE A 178 8.53 -8.66 -4.30
C PHE A 178 9.15 -10.05 -4.26
N GLN A 179 8.32 -11.07 -4.17
CA GLN A 179 8.74 -12.47 -4.16
C GLN A 179 9.18 -12.96 -5.54
N ARG A 180 8.61 -12.40 -6.60
CA ARG A 180 8.99 -12.70 -7.98
C ARG A 180 9.14 -11.41 -8.77
N SER A 181 10.18 -11.34 -9.59
CA SER A 181 10.41 -10.17 -10.45
C SER A 181 10.95 -10.56 -11.81
N PHE A 182 10.45 -9.88 -12.85
CA PHE A 182 10.98 -9.90 -14.20
C PHE A 182 11.02 -8.44 -14.66
N ILE A 183 12.18 -7.79 -14.53
CA ILE A 183 12.27 -6.34 -14.60
C ILE A 183 13.34 -5.83 -15.53
N LEU A 184 13.11 -4.62 -16.02
CA LEU A 184 14.11 -3.67 -16.42
C LEU A 184 14.46 -2.80 -15.21
N ARG A 185 15.68 -2.90 -14.71
CA ARG A 185 16.12 -2.16 -13.51
C ARG A 185 16.16 -0.66 -13.74
N GLU A 186 16.68 -0.26 -14.89
CA GLU A 186 16.91 1.12 -15.28
C GLU A 186 15.65 1.84 -15.79
N GLY A 187 15.82 3.13 -16.12
CA GLY A 187 14.74 4.01 -16.56
C GLY A 187 14.23 3.77 -17.97
N GLY A 188 14.98 3.06 -18.81
CA GLY A 188 14.62 2.75 -20.19
C GLY A 188 15.56 1.75 -20.82
N ALA A 189 15.04 1.00 -21.76
CA ALA A 189 15.77 0.04 -22.60
C ALA A 189 14.96 -0.28 -23.84
N SER A 190 15.51 -1.07 -24.75
CA SER A 190 14.73 -1.60 -25.87
C SER A 190 13.71 -2.63 -25.39
N HIS A 191 12.69 -2.89 -26.19
CA HIS A 191 11.68 -3.91 -25.87
C HIS A 191 12.12 -5.35 -26.20
N PHE A 192 13.31 -5.55 -26.76
CA PHE A 192 13.64 -6.81 -27.42
C PHE A 192 14.86 -7.55 -26.86
N GLU A 193 15.98 -6.90 -26.55
CA GLU A 193 17.23 -7.63 -26.33
C GLU A 193 18.01 -7.22 -25.08
N ASP A 194 17.85 -6.00 -24.61
CA ASP A 194 18.71 -5.42 -23.61
C ASP A 194 18.05 -5.26 -22.23
N MET A 195 18.84 -5.53 -21.21
CA MET A 195 18.62 -5.08 -19.83
C MET A 195 17.46 -5.72 -19.07
N LEU A 196 17.11 -6.96 -19.40
CA LEU A 196 16.17 -7.72 -18.60
C LEU A 196 16.90 -8.37 -17.42
N GLU A 197 16.47 -8.04 -16.22
CA GLU A 197 16.88 -8.73 -15.03
C GLU A 197 15.77 -9.66 -14.55
N ILE A 198 16.08 -10.92 -14.53
CA ILE A 198 15.22 -11.96 -13.98
C ILE A 198 15.77 -12.29 -12.61
N ASN A 199 14.97 -12.09 -11.59
CA ASN A 199 15.25 -12.68 -10.29
C ASN A 199 14.30 -13.88 -10.10
N PRO A 200 14.72 -15.08 -10.51
CA PRO A 200 13.97 -16.27 -10.23
C PRO A 200 14.00 -16.48 -8.71
N VAL A 201 12.86 -16.48 -8.08
CA VAL A 201 12.75 -17.12 -6.78
C VAL A 201 13.08 -18.58 -7.03
N GLU A 202 14.05 -19.10 -6.30
CA GLU A 202 14.25 -20.53 -6.25
C GLU A 202 12.91 -21.18 -5.87
N LEU A 203 12.41 -22.03 -6.77
CA LEU A 203 11.17 -22.80 -6.59
C LEU A 203 11.41 -23.95 -5.65
#